data_8d36779539fdcc0346fc8d0873958685
#
_entry.id   8d36779539fdcc0346fc8d0873958685
#
_cell.length_a   1.000
_cell.length_b   1.000
_cell.length_c   1.000
_cell.angle_alpha   90.00
_cell.angle_beta   90.00
_cell.angle_gamma   90.00
#
_symmetry.space_group_name_H-M   'P 1'
#
loop_
_entity.id
_entity.type
_entity.pdbx_description
1 polymer ?
#
loop_
_entity_poly.entity_id
_entity_poly.type
_entity_poly.pdbx_seq_one_letter_code
_entity_poly.pdbx_strand_id
1 'polypeptide(L)'
;MKLLLIFICVWLSLATINAQSFNPKFFCFSDAFSRSEYATDPVAQAKLLKQLGFDGIEMNAGSPEQNDKKLEAVQQQNLKVFMIWAKVDLEAKEAIDARLYDLIPKLKDKGATVWVHINSKSRTPSNATGDSICISILQKLADYADDYGVRIALYPHHGDWLIKVGHAVALTQKVNRRNLGAVFNLCHYLKLEDPAQLETELTKAVPYLFSVSINGADDGETNKMEWDRLIQPLGNGSFNVLKVLKILQQNEYKGPIGLQCYALKEKPQDHLTTSMATWKKYMKKLN
;
A
#
# COMPACT_ATOMS: atom_id res chain seq x y z
N MET A 1 -36.79 65.73 2.35
CA MET A 1 -35.87 64.69 2.86
C MET A 1 -36.38 63.34 2.34
N LYS A 2 -35.72 62.81 1.30
CA LYS A 2 -36.08 61.51 0.71
C LYS A 2 -35.09 60.46 1.31
N LEU A 3 -35.59 59.52 2.10
CA LEU A 3 -34.81 58.40 2.60
C LEU A 3 -34.60 57.39 1.46
N LEU A 4 -33.34 57.12 1.11
CA LEU A 4 -32.96 56.10 0.15
C LEU A 4 -32.67 54.79 0.94
N LEU A 5 -33.57 53.79 0.83
CA LEU A 5 -33.37 52.45 1.37
C LEU A 5 -32.50 51.65 0.41
N ILE A 6 -31.25 51.39 0.80
CA ILE A 6 -30.35 50.51 0.05
C ILE A 6 -30.58 49.07 0.50
N PHE A 7 -31.20 48.24 -0.36
CA PHE A 7 -31.30 46.79 -0.18
C PHE A 7 -29.95 46.14 -0.55
N ILE A 8 -29.23 45.64 0.45
CA ILE A 8 -28.06 44.81 0.24
C ILE A 8 -28.52 43.36 0.03
N CYS A 9 -28.58 42.91 -1.23
CA CYS A 9 -28.77 41.49 -1.53
C CYS A 9 -27.48 40.72 -1.26
N VAL A 10 -27.42 40.01 -0.14
CA VAL A 10 -26.34 39.04 0.17
C VAL A 10 -26.59 37.78 -0.67
N TRP A 11 -25.83 37.60 -1.72
CA TRP A 11 -25.81 36.34 -2.46
C TRP A 11 -25.00 35.31 -1.65
N LEU A 12 -25.70 34.42 -0.94
CA LEU A 12 -25.12 33.19 -0.40
C LEU A 12 -24.88 32.23 -1.58
N SER A 13 -23.67 32.23 -2.12
CA SER A 13 -23.21 31.16 -3.02
C SER A 13 -23.08 29.86 -2.22
N LEU A 14 -24.12 29.02 -2.32
CA LEU A 14 -24.01 27.61 -1.92
C LEU A 14 -22.97 26.94 -2.82
N ALA A 15 -21.73 26.90 -2.38
CA ALA A 15 -20.72 26.02 -2.98
C ALA A 15 -21.21 24.59 -2.77
N THR A 16 -21.75 23.97 -3.79
CA THR A 16 -21.96 22.53 -3.83
C THR A 16 -20.59 21.89 -3.76
N ILE A 17 -20.20 21.41 -2.58
CA ILE A 17 -19.04 20.56 -2.42
C ILE A 17 -19.38 19.28 -3.18
N ASN A 18 -18.95 19.20 -4.44
CA ASN A 18 -18.93 17.94 -5.17
C ASN A 18 -17.95 17.02 -4.40
N ALA A 19 -18.48 16.19 -3.53
CA ALA A 19 -17.69 15.15 -2.89
C ALA A 19 -17.08 14.30 -4.01
N GLN A 20 -15.78 14.42 -4.21
CA GLN A 20 -15.07 13.63 -5.21
C GLN A 20 -15.26 12.16 -4.88
N SER A 21 -15.79 11.36 -5.82
CA SER A 21 -16.05 9.94 -5.61
C SER A 21 -14.75 9.21 -5.16
N PHE A 22 -14.85 8.39 -4.13
CA PHE A 22 -13.74 7.58 -3.65
C PHE A 22 -13.57 6.38 -4.57
N ASN A 23 -12.60 6.45 -5.47
CA ASN A 23 -12.34 5.41 -6.47
C ASN A 23 -10.84 5.12 -6.61
N PRO A 24 -10.18 4.63 -5.55
CA PRO A 24 -8.76 4.30 -5.60
C PRO A 24 -8.50 3.14 -6.56
N LYS A 25 -7.31 3.15 -7.19
CA LYS A 25 -6.84 2.03 -7.98
C LYS A 25 -6.65 0.79 -7.12
N PHE A 26 -7.09 -0.38 -7.61
CA PHE A 26 -7.03 -1.64 -6.89
C PHE A 26 -6.09 -2.62 -7.58
N PHE A 27 -5.03 -3.03 -6.87
CA PHE A 27 -4.02 -3.95 -7.40
C PHE A 27 -3.88 -5.20 -6.55
N CYS A 28 -3.29 -6.26 -7.11
CA CYS A 28 -3.10 -7.55 -6.46
C CYS A 28 -1.64 -7.75 -6.06
N PHE A 29 -1.40 -8.36 -4.90
CA PHE A 29 -0.07 -8.86 -4.54
C PHE A 29 0.24 -10.13 -5.32
N SER A 30 1.48 -10.27 -5.80
CA SER A 30 1.94 -11.43 -6.57
C SER A 30 1.92 -12.74 -5.77
N ASP A 31 1.86 -12.65 -4.44
CA ASP A 31 1.66 -13.79 -3.56
C ASP A 31 0.40 -14.62 -3.90
N ALA A 32 -0.61 -13.99 -4.51
CA ALA A 32 -1.79 -14.66 -5.03
C ALA A 32 -1.46 -15.87 -5.93
N PHE A 33 -0.32 -15.83 -6.59
CA PHE A 33 0.08 -16.80 -7.61
C PHE A 33 1.16 -17.78 -7.14
N SER A 34 1.79 -17.53 -5.99
CA SER A 34 3.03 -18.20 -5.55
C SER A 34 2.92 -19.73 -5.41
N ARG A 35 1.71 -20.27 -5.24
CA ARG A 35 1.45 -21.71 -5.04
C ARG A 35 0.51 -22.29 -6.12
N SER A 36 0.59 -21.76 -7.33
CA SER A 36 -0.31 -22.14 -8.41
C SER A 36 0.44 -22.35 -9.73
N GLU A 37 -0.26 -22.84 -10.73
CA GLU A 37 0.21 -22.96 -12.10
C GLU A 37 0.65 -21.61 -12.72
N TYR A 38 0.21 -20.51 -12.14
CA TYR A 38 0.59 -19.15 -12.58
C TYR A 38 1.94 -18.68 -12.04
N ALA A 39 2.57 -19.39 -11.08
CA ALA A 39 3.69 -18.88 -10.28
C ALA A 39 4.87 -18.35 -11.09
N THR A 40 5.14 -18.97 -12.26
CA THR A 40 6.26 -18.62 -13.14
C THR A 40 5.84 -17.97 -14.46
N ASP A 41 4.53 -17.73 -14.66
CA ASP A 41 3.97 -17.17 -15.90
C ASP A 41 3.39 -15.76 -15.68
N PRO A 42 4.19 -14.69 -15.81
CA PRO A 42 3.71 -13.32 -15.63
C PRO A 42 2.66 -12.90 -16.66
N VAL A 43 2.64 -13.54 -17.86
CA VAL A 43 1.64 -13.25 -18.88
C VAL A 43 0.27 -13.77 -18.47
N ALA A 44 0.22 -15.01 -17.96
CA ALA A 44 -1.02 -15.60 -17.45
C ALA A 44 -1.53 -14.86 -16.22
N GLN A 45 -0.65 -14.44 -15.29
CA GLN A 45 -1.00 -13.60 -14.14
C GLN A 45 -1.65 -12.29 -14.60
N ALA A 46 -1.01 -11.55 -15.50
CA ALA A 46 -1.53 -10.28 -16.01
C ALA A 46 -2.87 -10.44 -16.73
N LYS A 47 -3.02 -11.49 -17.56
CA LYS A 47 -4.29 -11.79 -18.24
C LYS A 47 -5.43 -12.03 -17.24
N LEU A 48 -5.20 -12.86 -16.22
CA LEU A 48 -6.19 -13.14 -15.18
C LEU A 48 -6.60 -11.88 -14.42
N LEU A 49 -5.64 -11.08 -13.98
CA LEU A 49 -5.92 -9.82 -13.28
C LEU A 49 -6.73 -8.86 -14.16
N LYS A 50 -6.38 -8.74 -15.45
CA LYS A 50 -7.14 -7.92 -16.40
C LYS A 50 -8.57 -8.40 -16.56
N GLN A 51 -8.79 -9.69 -16.73
CA GLN A 51 -10.12 -10.29 -16.85
C GLN A 51 -11.00 -10.04 -15.63
N LEU A 52 -10.41 -10.09 -14.43
CA LEU A 52 -11.12 -9.85 -13.17
C LEU A 52 -11.36 -8.36 -12.89
N GLY A 53 -10.64 -7.45 -13.58
CA GLY A 53 -10.82 -6.01 -13.46
C GLY A 53 -9.91 -5.33 -12.44
N PHE A 54 -8.77 -5.94 -12.10
CA PHE A 54 -7.73 -5.26 -11.33
C PHE A 54 -7.05 -4.18 -12.18
N ASP A 55 -6.54 -3.13 -11.53
CA ASP A 55 -5.79 -2.06 -12.20
C ASP A 55 -4.30 -2.42 -12.39
N GLY A 56 -3.80 -3.42 -11.65
CA GLY A 56 -2.41 -3.83 -11.74
C GLY A 56 -1.98 -4.85 -10.69
N ILE A 57 -0.68 -4.92 -10.48
CA ILE A 57 -0.02 -5.93 -9.65
C ILE A 57 1.13 -5.33 -8.82
N GLU A 58 1.47 -6.02 -7.75
CA GLU A 58 2.77 -5.95 -7.08
C GLU A 58 3.77 -6.87 -7.77
N MET A 59 5.05 -6.54 -7.67
CA MET A 59 6.13 -7.45 -8.05
C MET A 59 7.32 -7.36 -7.10
N ASN A 60 7.98 -8.51 -6.89
CA ASN A 60 9.27 -8.55 -6.19
C ASN A 60 10.39 -8.14 -7.13
N ALA A 61 11.39 -7.41 -6.62
CA ALA A 61 12.62 -7.17 -7.34
C ALA A 61 13.33 -8.50 -7.67
N GLY A 62 13.50 -8.80 -8.94
CA GLY A 62 14.14 -10.00 -9.47
C GLY A 62 15.45 -9.68 -10.21
N SER A 63 15.95 -10.65 -11.02
CA SER A 63 17.02 -10.35 -11.96
C SER A 63 16.53 -9.36 -13.05
N PRO A 64 17.45 -8.67 -13.75
CA PRO A 64 17.07 -7.77 -14.85
C PRO A 64 16.10 -8.40 -15.86
N GLU A 65 16.36 -9.65 -16.27
CA GLU A 65 15.52 -10.37 -17.24
C GLU A 65 14.15 -10.72 -16.67
N GLN A 66 14.07 -11.07 -15.38
CA GLN A 66 12.81 -11.35 -14.70
C GLN A 66 11.97 -10.07 -14.57
N ASN A 67 12.62 -8.96 -14.24
CA ASN A 67 11.96 -7.66 -14.12
C ASN A 67 11.39 -7.23 -15.48
N ASP A 68 12.19 -7.35 -16.56
CA ASP A 68 11.76 -6.96 -17.91
C ASP A 68 10.56 -7.79 -18.38
N LYS A 69 10.60 -9.12 -18.23
CA LYS A 69 9.47 -10.01 -18.55
C LYS A 69 8.19 -9.64 -17.80
N LYS A 70 8.27 -9.33 -16.49
CA LYS A 70 7.11 -8.94 -15.69
C LYS A 70 6.57 -7.58 -16.13
N LEU A 71 7.44 -6.58 -16.30
CA LEU A 71 7.04 -5.25 -16.75
C LEU A 71 6.36 -5.29 -18.11
N GLU A 72 6.90 -6.06 -19.06
CA GLU A 72 6.34 -6.26 -20.39
C GLU A 72 4.96 -6.93 -20.33
N ALA A 73 4.84 -8.04 -19.58
CA ALA A 73 3.57 -8.77 -19.44
C ALA A 73 2.45 -7.88 -18.87
N VAL A 74 2.76 -7.07 -17.88
CA VAL A 74 1.82 -6.12 -17.28
C VAL A 74 1.41 -5.03 -18.26
N GLN A 75 2.37 -4.48 -19.00
CA GLN A 75 2.15 -3.44 -19.99
C GLN A 75 1.29 -3.94 -21.16
N GLN A 76 1.52 -5.16 -21.66
CA GLN A 76 0.75 -5.78 -22.75
C GLN A 76 -0.75 -5.93 -22.41
N GLN A 77 -1.09 -6.02 -21.14
CA GLN A 77 -2.48 -6.08 -20.67
C GLN A 77 -3.05 -4.70 -20.26
N ASN A 78 -2.34 -3.59 -20.51
CA ASN A 78 -2.70 -2.25 -20.02
C ASN A 78 -2.95 -2.21 -18.50
N LEU A 79 -2.18 -2.98 -17.75
CA LEU A 79 -2.11 -2.95 -16.30
C LEU A 79 -0.92 -2.11 -15.85
N LYS A 80 -0.86 -1.79 -14.54
CA LYS A 80 0.26 -1.07 -13.92
C LYS A 80 0.97 -1.93 -12.88
N VAL A 81 2.26 -1.72 -12.72
CA VAL A 81 2.97 -2.12 -11.52
C VAL A 81 2.81 -1.00 -10.51
N PHE A 82 2.13 -1.27 -9.38
CA PHE A 82 1.90 -0.28 -8.33
C PHE A 82 2.95 -0.33 -7.22
N MET A 83 3.49 -1.51 -6.99
CA MET A 83 4.37 -1.78 -5.88
C MET A 83 5.54 -2.67 -6.32
N ILE A 84 6.73 -2.31 -5.87
CA ILE A 84 7.92 -3.18 -5.90
C ILE A 84 8.29 -3.48 -4.46
N TRP A 85 8.26 -4.76 -4.08
CA TRP A 85 8.68 -5.18 -2.75
C TRP A 85 10.19 -5.33 -2.67
N ALA A 86 10.82 -4.69 -1.68
CA ALA A 86 12.26 -4.66 -1.52
C ALA A 86 12.68 -4.58 -0.04
N LYS A 87 13.91 -5.02 0.22
CA LYS A 87 14.48 -5.06 1.57
C LYS A 87 15.52 -3.96 1.79
N VAL A 88 15.50 -3.37 3.00
CA VAL A 88 16.61 -2.63 3.60
C VAL A 88 17.04 -3.38 4.86
N ASP A 89 18.36 -3.63 5.01
CA ASP A 89 18.93 -4.31 6.17
C ASP A 89 19.92 -3.37 6.88
N LEU A 90 19.57 -2.95 8.10
CA LEU A 90 20.37 -1.96 8.83
C LEU A 90 21.75 -2.45 9.25
N GLU A 91 22.02 -3.75 9.14
CA GLU A 91 23.28 -4.39 9.59
C GLU A 91 24.10 -4.92 8.43
N ALA A 92 23.55 -4.95 7.23
CA ALA A 92 24.29 -5.40 6.07
C ALA A 92 25.32 -4.35 5.61
N LYS A 93 26.45 -4.79 5.10
CA LYS A 93 27.46 -3.91 4.47
C LYS A 93 26.82 -3.07 3.35
N GLU A 94 26.02 -3.73 2.51
CA GLU A 94 25.18 -3.12 1.50
C GLU A 94 23.73 -3.15 2.02
N ALA A 95 23.31 -2.08 2.66
CA ALA A 95 22.01 -2.02 3.34
C ALA A 95 20.83 -2.05 2.38
N ILE A 96 21.00 -1.51 1.16
CA ILE A 96 19.98 -1.44 0.12
C ILE A 96 20.17 -2.62 -0.82
N ASP A 97 19.09 -3.32 -1.16
CA ASP A 97 19.11 -4.38 -2.17
C ASP A 97 19.66 -3.84 -3.51
N ALA A 98 20.80 -4.39 -3.94
CA ALA A 98 21.50 -3.93 -5.15
C ALA A 98 20.62 -4.01 -6.43
N ARG A 99 19.64 -4.93 -6.46
CA ARG A 99 18.69 -5.06 -7.59
C ARG A 99 17.85 -3.79 -7.81
N LEU A 100 17.68 -2.95 -6.79
CA LEU A 100 16.94 -1.69 -6.91
C LEU A 100 17.65 -0.67 -7.80
N TYR A 101 18.98 -0.67 -7.84
CA TYR A 101 19.75 0.25 -8.69
C TYR A 101 19.55 -0.02 -10.18
N ASP A 102 19.26 -1.27 -10.55
CA ASP A 102 18.90 -1.65 -11.92
C ASP A 102 17.39 -1.44 -12.22
N LEU A 103 16.54 -1.70 -11.22
CA LEU A 103 15.09 -1.66 -11.40
C LEU A 103 14.52 -0.24 -11.37
N ILE A 104 14.96 0.63 -10.46
CA ILE A 104 14.41 1.98 -10.28
C ILE A 104 14.42 2.79 -11.60
N PRO A 105 15.51 2.80 -12.42
CA PRO A 105 15.49 3.48 -13.71
C PRO A 105 14.39 2.98 -14.65
N LYS A 106 14.08 1.68 -14.62
CA LYS A 106 13.03 1.06 -15.44
C LYS A 106 11.60 1.43 -15.00
N LEU A 107 11.45 1.98 -13.78
CA LEU A 107 10.16 2.42 -13.23
C LEU A 107 9.83 3.87 -13.54
N LYS A 108 10.74 4.61 -14.19
CA LYS A 108 10.52 6.00 -14.60
C LYS A 108 9.19 6.12 -15.36
N ASP A 109 8.38 7.11 -14.99
CA ASP A 109 7.07 7.43 -15.59
C ASP A 109 6.00 6.31 -15.48
N LYS A 110 6.27 5.22 -14.75
CA LYS A 110 5.30 4.12 -14.57
C LYS A 110 4.39 4.32 -13.35
N GLY A 111 4.71 5.26 -12.46
CA GLY A 111 3.94 5.53 -11.25
C GLY A 111 4.02 4.44 -10.17
N ALA A 112 4.99 3.54 -10.28
CA ALA A 112 5.26 2.53 -9.28
C ALA A 112 5.88 3.13 -8.01
N THR A 113 5.67 2.47 -6.87
CA THR A 113 6.27 2.83 -5.58
C THR A 113 7.10 1.65 -5.07
N VAL A 114 8.35 1.88 -4.69
CA VAL A 114 9.17 0.85 -4.04
C VAL A 114 8.81 0.81 -2.56
N TRP A 115 8.28 -0.32 -2.11
CA TRP A 115 7.97 -0.55 -0.70
C TRP A 115 9.16 -1.22 -0.03
N VAL A 116 9.71 -0.56 0.96
CA VAL A 116 10.86 -1.07 1.69
C VAL A 116 10.44 -1.56 3.07
N HIS A 117 10.61 -2.85 3.31
CA HIS A 117 10.58 -3.41 4.64
C HIS A 117 11.99 -3.35 5.25
N ILE A 118 12.10 -3.02 6.54
CA ILE A 118 13.38 -2.68 7.16
C ILE A 118 13.73 -3.66 8.25
N ASN A 119 14.79 -4.43 8.01
CA ASN A 119 15.30 -5.46 8.90
C ASN A 119 16.44 -4.97 9.80
N SER A 120 16.48 -5.52 10.99
CA SER A 120 17.63 -5.55 11.88
C SER A 120 17.53 -6.78 12.78
N LYS A 121 18.63 -7.50 12.97
CA LYS A 121 18.67 -8.68 13.83
C LYS A 121 19.01 -8.34 15.27
N SER A 122 19.75 -7.25 15.49
CA SER A 122 20.27 -6.87 16.80
C SER A 122 19.42 -5.82 17.53
N ARG A 123 18.54 -5.10 16.82
CA ARG A 123 17.77 -3.99 17.38
C ARG A 123 16.36 -4.41 17.76
N THR A 124 15.89 -3.91 18.89
CA THR A 124 14.48 -4.07 19.30
C THR A 124 13.56 -3.46 18.24
N PRO A 125 12.51 -4.18 17.83
CA PRO A 125 11.57 -3.69 16.81
C PRO A 125 10.97 -2.33 17.17
N SER A 126 10.88 -1.46 16.17
CA SER A 126 10.38 -0.08 16.27
C SER A 126 10.97 0.75 17.41
N ASN A 127 12.23 0.51 17.77
CA ASN A 127 12.96 1.29 18.74
C ASN A 127 13.77 2.40 18.06
N ALA A 128 13.65 3.62 18.56
CA ALA A 128 14.27 4.82 17.98
C ALA A 128 15.82 4.78 17.93
N THR A 129 16.48 3.86 18.63
CA THR A 129 17.95 3.72 18.57
C THR A 129 18.47 3.33 17.19
N GLY A 130 17.61 2.76 16.31
CA GLY A 130 17.93 2.47 14.92
C GLY A 130 17.68 3.63 13.95
N ASP A 131 16.99 4.69 14.39
CA ASP A 131 16.52 5.75 13.50
C ASP A 131 17.64 6.44 12.73
N SER A 132 18.73 6.81 13.38
CA SER A 132 19.81 7.58 12.76
C SER A 132 20.44 6.87 11.57
N ILE A 133 20.71 5.57 11.69
CA ILE A 133 21.26 4.75 10.60
C ILE A 133 20.19 4.56 9.51
N CYS A 134 18.96 4.27 9.91
CA CYS A 134 17.84 4.09 8.99
C CYS A 134 17.61 5.36 8.15
N ILE A 135 17.55 6.54 8.77
CA ILE A 135 17.39 7.83 8.10
C ILE A 135 18.47 8.05 7.05
N SER A 136 19.75 7.81 7.39
CA SER A 136 20.87 7.99 6.44
C SER A 136 20.75 7.07 5.22
N ILE A 137 20.32 5.81 5.42
CA ILE A 137 20.11 4.85 4.31
C ILE A 137 18.92 5.29 3.44
N LEU A 138 17.81 5.67 4.08
CA LEU A 138 16.60 6.08 3.37
C LEU A 138 16.77 7.38 2.59
N GLN A 139 17.57 8.34 3.09
CA GLN A 139 17.92 9.54 2.35
C GLN A 139 18.66 9.19 1.05
N LYS A 140 19.66 8.32 1.11
CA LYS A 140 20.40 7.87 -0.09
C LYS A 140 19.48 7.17 -1.09
N LEU A 141 18.60 6.29 -0.63
CA LEU A 141 17.66 5.58 -1.50
C LEU A 141 16.63 6.53 -2.12
N ALA A 142 16.09 7.45 -1.32
CA ALA A 142 15.10 8.41 -1.78
C ALA A 142 15.71 9.41 -2.78
N ASP A 143 16.91 9.90 -2.52
CA ASP A 143 17.63 10.81 -3.43
C ASP A 143 17.91 10.12 -4.77
N TYR A 144 18.41 8.88 -4.75
CA TYR A 144 18.59 8.08 -5.97
C TYR A 144 17.28 7.87 -6.74
N ALA A 145 16.20 7.53 -6.04
CA ALA A 145 14.91 7.28 -6.67
C ALA A 145 14.26 8.56 -7.23
N ASP A 146 14.53 9.72 -6.64
CA ASP A 146 13.99 11.03 -7.11
C ASP A 146 14.54 11.42 -8.49
N ASP A 147 15.77 11.02 -8.84
CA ASP A 147 16.36 11.22 -10.17
C ASP A 147 15.53 10.56 -11.29
N TYR A 148 14.74 9.55 -10.93
CA TYR A 148 13.88 8.82 -11.84
C TYR A 148 12.38 9.08 -11.60
N GLY A 149 12.02 9.99 -10.68
CA GLY A 149 10.64 10.28 -10.31
C GLY A 149 9.94 9.11 -9.61
N VAL A 150 10.70 8.20 -8.97
CA VAL A 150 10.18 7.02 -8.28
C VAL A 150 9.98 7.30 -6.80
N ARG A 151 8.85 6.86 -6.27
CA ARG A 151 8.52 7.00 -4.85
C ARG A 151 9.02 5.80 -4.04
N ILE A 152 9.42 6.07 -2.81
CA ILE A 152 9.77 5.06 -1.80
C ILE A 152 8.72 5.10 -0.71
N ALA A 153 8.26 3.95 -0.22
CA ALA A 153 7.34 3.88 0.90
C ALA A 153 7.80 2.88 1.95
N LEU A 154 7.77 3.30 3.21
CA LEU A 154 8.14 2.47 4.35
C LEU A 154 7.03 1.47 4.65
N TYR A 155 7.35 0.19 4.65
CA TYR A 155 6.41 -0.89 4.83
C TYR A 155 6.61 -1.57 6.19
N PRO A 156 5.80 -1.21 7.22
CA PRO A 156 5.81 -1.92 8.49
C PRO A 156 5.44 -3.39 8.31
N HIS A 157 6.31 -4.29 8.75
CA HIS A 157 6.15 -5.72 8.50
C HIS A 157 6.48 -6.55 9.74
N HIS A 158 5.64 -7.53 10.05
CA HIS A 158 5.88 -8.47 11.15
C HIS A 158 7.19 -9.23 10.94
N GLY A 159 7.97 -9.32 12.01
CA GLY A 159 9.28 -9.99 11.97
C GLY A 159 10.46 -9.10 11.58
N ASP A 160 10.20 -7.85 11.20
CA ASP A 160 11.23 -6.87 10.86
C ASP A 160 11.58 -5.95 12.04
N TRP A 161 12.48 -4.99 11.80
CA TRP A 161 12.72 -3.91 12.77
C TRP A 161 11.61 -2.86 12.69
N LEU A 162 11.18 -2.45 11.50
CA LEU A 162 10.08 -1.52 11.33
C LEU A 162 8.75 -2.28 11.31
N ILE A 163 8.04 -2.26 12.45
CA ILE A 163 6.79 -3.03 12.61
C ILE A 163 5.54 -2.17 12.86
N LYS A 164 5.69 -0.85 13.16
CA LYS A 164 4.57 0.02 13.51
C LYS A 164 4.34 1.12 12.49
N VAL A 165 3.07 1.38 12.15
CA VAL A 165 2.71 2.44 11.20
C VAL A 165 3.10 3.82 11.71
N GLY A 166 2.90 4.10 13.00
CA GLY A 166 3.30 5.36 13.63
C GLY A 166 4.81 5.61 13.57
N HIS A 167 5.64 4.55 13.67
CA HIS A 167 7.10 4.67 13.51
C HIS A 167 7.48 4.94 12.06
N ALA A 168 6.83 4.29 11.09
CA ALA A 168 7.05 4.57 9.67
C ALA A 168 6.74 6.05 9.34
N VAL A 169 5.64 6.59 9.86
CA VAL A 169 5.30 8.01 9.70
C VAL A 169 6.37 8.92 10.33
N ALA A 170 6.82 8.62 11.55
CA ALA A 170 7.87 9.40 12.21
C ALA A 170 9.20 9.39 11.42
N LEU A 171 9.58 8.24 10.86
CA LEU A 171 10.75 8.13 9.99
C LEU A 171 10.58 8.93 8.71
N THR A 172 9.40 8.89 8.07
CA THR A 172 9.09 9.70 6.87
C THR A 172 9.32 11.19 7.14
N GLN A 173 8.85 11.70 8.28
CA GLN A 173 9.04 13.09 8.69
C GLN A 173 10.52 13.44 8.93
N LYS A 174 11.28 12.53 9.59
CA LYS A 174 12.70 12.73 9.89
C LYS A 174 13.59 12.65 8.65
N VAL A 175 13.28 11.77 7.71
CA VAL A 175 14.00 11.64 6.42
C VAL A 175 13.80 12.89 5.58
N ASN A 176 12.61 13.50 5.63
CA ASN A 176 12.27 14.75 4.97
C ASN A 176 12.60 14.76 3.47
N ARG A 177 12.04 13.78 2.74
CA ARG A 177 12.09 13.70 1.27
C ARG A 177 10.67 13.58 0.72
N ARG A 178 10.31 14.41 -0.28
CA ARG A 178 8.95 14.46 -0.85
C ARG A 178 8.52 13.16 -1.53
N ASN A 179 9.48 12.38 -2.02
CA ASN A 179 9.25 11.10 -2.68
C ASN A 179 9.34 9.91 -1.70
N LEU A 180 9.42 10.15 -0.38
CA LEU A 180 9.38 9.12 0.65
C LEU A 180 8.13 9.26 1.50
N GLY A 181 7.38 8.18 1.62
CA GLY A 181 6.15 8.07 2.39
C GLY A 181 6.08 6.76 3.18
N ALA A 182 4.89 6.41 3.63
CA ALA A 182 4.62 5.19 4.37
C ALA A 182 3.54 4.33 3.69
N VAL A 183 3.42 3.10 4.15
CA VAL A 183 2.36 2.15 3.79
C VAL A 183 1.59 1.79 5.04
N PHE A 184 0.27 1.67 4.92
CA PHE A 184 -0.55 0.96 5.89
C PHE A 184 -0.86 -0.44 5.35
N ASN A 185 -0.54 -1.48 6.12
CA ASN A 185 -0.91 -2.86 5.79
C ASN A 185 -1.82 -3.43 6.88
N LEU A 186 -3.05 -3.81 6.51
CA LEU A 186 -4.06 -4.23 7.47
C LEU A 186 -3.65 -5.47 8.27
N CYS A 187 -3.14 -6.53 7.63
CA CYS A 187 -2.85 -7.77 8.35
C CYS A 187 -1.69 -7.60 9.35
N HIS A 188 -0.66 -6.82 9.01
CA HIS A 188 0.43 -6.54 9.96
C HIS A 188 -0.02 -5.62 11.09
N TYR A 189 -0.86 -4.62 10.79
CA TYR A 189 -1.47 -3.78 11.81
C TYR A 189 -2.26 -4.63 12.81
N LEU A 190 -3.17 -5.49 12.34
CA LEU A 190 -3.97 -6.37 13.20
C LEU A 190 -3.11 -7.34 14.02
N LYS A 191 -1.97 -7.80 13.48
CA LYS A 191 -1.06 -8.70 14.20
C LYS A 191 -0.26 -8.01 15.30
N LEU A 192 0.06 -6.72 15.15
CA LEU A 192 1.10 -6.05 15.91
C LEU A 192 0.62 -4.86 16.74
N GLU A 193 -0.51 -4.27 16.37
CA GLU A 193 -1.02 -3.04 16.96
C GLU A 193 -2.44 -3.25 17.49
N ASP A 194 -2.96 -2.33 18.29
CA ASP A 194 -4.29 -2.44 18.90
C ASP A 194 -5.40 -2.07 17.88
N PRO A 195 -6.27 -3.01 17.47
CA PRO A 195 -7.37 -2.70 16.56
C PRO A 195 -8.32 -1.60 17.07
N ALA A 196 -8.40 -1.38 18.37
CA ALA A 196 -9.20 -0.30 18.95
C ALA A 196 -8.65 1.10 18.60
N GLN A 197 -7.35 1.21 18.33
CA GLN A 197 -6.68 2.46 17.94
C GLN A 197 -6.68 2.69 16.42
N LEU A 198 -7.19 1.76 15.63
CA LEU A 198 -7.11 1.79 14.16
C LEU A 198 -7.54 3.13 13.56
N GLU A 199 -8.68 3.66 13.98
CA GLU A 199 -9.21 4.92 13.44
C GLU A 199 -8.30 6.09 13.72
N THR A 200 -7.83 6.19 14.98
CA THR A 200 -6.93 7.27 15.41
C THR A 200 -5.58 7.21 14.69
N GLU A 201 -4.99 6.02 14.59
CA GLU A 201 -3.66 5.84 14.01
C GLU A 201 -3.67 5.94 12.50
N LEU A 202 -4.66 5.34 11.83
CA LEU A 202 -4.81 5.44 10.39
C LEU A 202 -5.10 6.88 9.95
N THR A 203 -5.98 7.61 10.65
CA THR A 203 -6.24 9.02 10.38
C THR A 203 -4.97 9.87 10.45
N LYS A 204 -4.12 9.66 11.47
CA LYS A 204 -2.82 10.34 11.58
C LYS A 204 -1.84 9.96 10.47
N ALA A 205 -1.91 8.72 9.99
CA ALA A 205 -1.00 8.21 8.97
C ALA A 205 -1.37 8.68 7.55
N VAL A 206 -2.67 8.84 7.24
CA VAL A 206 -3.15 9.13 5.87
C VAL A 206 -2.36 10.20 5.13
N PRO A 207 -1.97 11.37 5.71
CA PRO A 207 -1.21 12.40 4.99
C PRO A 207 0.17 11.93 4.49
N TYR A 208 0.68 10.84 5.03
CA TYR A 208 2.00 10.27 4.71
C TYR A 208 1.92 8.98 3.89
N LEU A 209 0.71 8.44 3.69
CA LEU A 209 0.53 7.17 3.01
C LEU A 209 0.62 7.32 1.49
N PHE A 210 1.54 6.60 0.88
CA PHE A 210 1.63 6.45 -0.57
C PHE A 210 0.84 5.26 -1.08
N SER A 211 0.60 4.27 -0.22
CA SER A 211 -0.21 3.11 -0.54
C SER A 211 -0.81 2.47 0.73
N VAL A 212 -1.84 1.66 0.53
CA VAL A 212 -2.50 0.87 1.57
C VAL A 212 -2.66 -0.54 1.04
N SER A 213 -2.60 -1.56 1.91
CA SER A 213 -3.06 -2.90 1.56
C SER A 213 -4.09 -3.42 2.53
N ILE A 214 -5.07 -4.13 1.99
CA ILE A 214 -6.20 -4.72 2.69
C ILE A 214 -6.39 -6.19 2.31
N ASN A 215 -7.11 -6.91 3.12
CA ASN A 215 -7.52 -8.30 2.92
C ASN A 215 -8.73 -8.61 3.80
N GLY A 216 -9.37 -9.75 3.65
CA GLY A 216 -10.29 -10.28 4.65
C GLY A 216 -9.53 -10.73 5.90
N ALA A 217 -10.14 -10.60 7.07
CA ALA A 217 -9.55 -10.99 8.34
C ALA A 217 -10.62 -11.31 9.38
N ASP A 218 -10.25 -12.02 10.44
CA ASP A 218 -11.09 -12.16 11.62
C ASP A 218 -10.85 -11.04 12.63
N ASP A 219 -11.89 -10.73 13.40
CA ASP A 219 -11.87 -9.78 14.52
C ASP A 219 -11.62 -10.50 15.86
N GLY A 220 -11.23 -9.75 16.90
CA GLY A 220 -10.99 -10.23 18.26
C GLY A 220 -9.53 -10.07 18.71
N GLU A 221 -8.96 -11.04 19.41
CA GLU A 221 -7.55 -11.02 19.87
C GLU A 221 -6.58 -11.29 18.68
N THR A 222 -6.54 -10.36 17.73
CA THR A 222 -5.85 -10.51 16.44
C THR A 222 -4.35 -10.78 16.58
N ASN A 223 -3.70 -10.25 17.62
CA ASN A 223 -2.29 -10.49 17.91
C ASN A 223 -1.96 -11.96 18.23
N LYS A 224 -2.95 -12.74 18.66
CA LYS A 224 -2.81 -14.18 18.94
C LYS A 224 -3.22 -15.07 17.77
N MET A 225 -3.83 -14.51 16.73
CA MET A 225 -4.33 -15.28 15.59
C MET A 225 -3.21 -15.73 14.66
N GLU A 226 -3.40 -16.90 14.04
CA GLU A 226 -2.56 -17.37 12.94
C GLU A 226 -2.84 -16.58 11.65
N TRP A 227 -1.92 -16.65 10.70
CA TRP A 227 -1.98 -15.85 9.47
C TRP A 227 -3.18 -16.17 8.59
N ASP A 228 -3.66 -17.40 8.59
CA ASP A 228 -4.85 -17.81 7.81
C ASP A 228 -6.16 -17.22 8.37
N ARG A 229 -6.15 -16.70 9.60
CA ARG A 229 -7.25 -15.90 10.15
C ARG A 229 -7.10 -14.40 9.90
N LEU A 230 -5.87 -13.94 9.71
CA LEU A 230 -5.54 -12.52 9.48
C LEU A 230 -5.43 -12.17 8.00
N ILE A 231 -5.26 -13.17 7.11
CA ILE A 231 -5.20 -12.97 5.66
C ILE A 231 -6.16 -13.95 5.01
N GLN A 232 -7.29 -13.41 4.55
CA GLN A 232 -8.37 -14.15 3.89
C GLN A 232 -8.75 -13.40 2.60
N PRO A 233 -9.46 -14.06 1.66
CA PRO A 233 -10.07 -13.34 0.53
C PRO A 233 -10.90 -12.16 1.03
N LEU A 234 -10.83 -11.03 0.33
CA LEU A 234 -11.55 -9.83 0.73
C LEU A 234 -13.06 -10.11 0.82
N GLY A 235 -13.64 -9.85 1.97
CA GLY A 235 -15.04 -10.13 2.29
C GLY A 235 -15.26 -11.38 3.14
N ASN A 236 -14.22 -12.18 3.32
CA ASN A 236 -14.22 -13.27 4.31
C ASN A 236 -13.73 -12.76 5.67
N GLY A 237 -14.01 -13.53 6.71
CA GLY A 237 -13.72 -13.17 8.09
C GLY A 237 -14.73 -12.20 8.69
N SER A 238 -14.57 -11.92 9.98
CA SER A 238 -15.50 -11.11 10.78
C SER A 238 -15.06 -9.66 10.95
N PHE A 239 -13.81 -9.31 10.60
CA PHE A 239 -13.30 -7.95 10.69
C PHE A 239 -13.94 -7.02 9.64
N ASN A 240 -14.40 -5.85 10.09
CA ASN A 240 -15.06 -4.89 9.21
C ASN A 240 -14.07 -4.08 8.35
N VAL A 241 -13.58 -4.66 7.26
CA VAL A 241 -12.65 -3.98 6.33
C VAL A 241 -13.24 -2.71 5.72
N LEU A 242 -14.56 -2.62 5.55
CA LEU A 242 -15.21 -1.40 5.06
C LEU A 242 -14.96 -0.20 5.99
N LYS A 243 -14.74 -0.40 7.30
CA LYS A 243 -14.34 0.66 8.23
C LYS A 243 -13.01 1.29 7.81
N VAL A 244 -12.02 0.49 7.43
CA VAL A 244 -10.72 0.99 6.93
C VAL A 244 -10.92 1.91 5.72
N LEU A 245 -11.71 1.46 4.74
CA LEU A 245 -11.98 2.22 3.52
C LEU A 245 -12.74 3.53 3.81
N LYS A 246 -13.67 3.52 4.78
CA LYS A 246 -14.37 4.74 5.22
C LYS A 246 -13.41 5.76 5.84
N ILE A 247 -12.48 5.31 6.69
CA ILE A 247 -11.47 6.19 7.28
C ILE A 247 -10.61 6.82 6.18
N LEU A 248 -10.17 6.02 5.20
CA LEU A 248 -9.39 6.51 4.05
C LEU A 248 -10.18 7.54 3.22
N GLN A 249 -11.46 7.29 2.96
CA GLN A 249 -12.34 8.21 2.24
C GLN A 249 -12.52 9.53 3.00
N GLN A 250 -12.85 9.47 4.29
CA GLN A 250 -13.08 10.62 5.16
C GLN A 250 -11.84 11.52 5.28
N ASN A 251 -10.65 10.92 5.18
CA ASN A 251 -9.35 11.62 5.22
C ASN A 251 -8.78 11.87 3.81
N GLU A 252 -9.62 11.82 2.77
CA GLU A 252 -9.27 12.17 1.39
C GLU A 252 -8.07 11.42 0.81
N TYR A 253 -7.85 10.16 1.22
CA TYR A 253 -6.78 9.33 0.67
C TYR A 253 -6.88 9.19 -0.86
N LYS A 254 -5.76 9.39 -1.58
CA LYS A 254 -5.71 9.38 -3.05
C LYS A 254 -4.82 8.28 -3.64
N GLY A 255 -4.13 7.51 -2.79
CA GLY A 255 -3.23 6.46 -3.24
C GLY A 255 -3.94 5.19 -3.72
N PRO A 256 -3.19 4.25 -4.30
CA PRO A 256 -3.71 2.93 -4.65
C PRO A 256 -3.91 2.05 -3.43
N ILE A 257 -4.77 1.04 -3.56
CA ILE A 257 -5.04 0.03 -2.53
C ILE A 257 -4.67 -1.35 -3.08
N GLY A 258 -3.83 -2.08 -2.35
CA GLY A 258 -3.40 -3.44 -2.68
C GLY A 258 -4.24 -4.50 -1.98
N LEU A 259 -4.45 -5.64 -2.64
CA LEU A 259 -5.02 -6.84 -2.06
C LEU A 259 -3.88 -7.76 -1.60
N GLN A 260 -3.73 -7.91 -0.28
CA GLN A 260 -2.79 -8.89 0.30
C GLN A 260 -3.34 -10.31 0.13
N CYS A 261 -2.50 -11.21 -0.38
CA CYS A 261 -2.88 -12.58 -0.72
C CYS A 261 -1.93 -13.65 -0.16
N TYR A 262 -1.02 -13.26 0.75
CA TYR A 262 -0.01 -14.19 1.26
C TYR A 262 -0.65 -15.44 1.86
N ALA A 263 -0.13 -16.61 1.45
CA ALA A 263 -0.48 -17.94 1.97
C ALA A 263 -1.97 -18.35 1.84
N LEU A 264 -2.75 -17.68 0.99
CA LEU A 264 -4.10 -18.18 0.64
C LEU A 264 -4.00 -19.58 0.03
N LYS A 265 -4.93 -20.46 0.41
CA LYS A 265 -4.96 -21.88 0.00
C LYS A 265 -5.85 -22.11 -1.22
N GLU A 266 -6.79 -21.21 -1.46
CA GLU A 266 -7.71 -21.24 -2.59
C GLU A 266 -6.97 -20.98 -3.91
N LYS A 267 -7.52 -21.47 -5.02
CA LYS A 267 -6.97 -21.17 -6.35
C LYS A 267 -7.04 -19.66 -6.63
N PRO A 268 -6.05 -19.09 -7.32
CA PRO A 268 -6.02 -17.66 -7.67
C PRO A 268 -7.33 -17.17 -8.30
N GLN A 269 -7.88 -17.92 -9.24
CA GLN A 269 -9.15 -17.57 -9.90
C GLN A 269 -10.29 -17.37 -8.88
N ASP A 270 -10.39 -18.23 -7.88
CA ASP A 270 -11.51 -18.26 -6.93
C ASP A 270 -11.41 -17.11 -5.92
N HIS A 271 -10.27 -17.01 -5.21
CA HIS A 271 -10.11 -15.99 -4.18
C HIS A 271 -10.03 -14.56 -4.75
N LEU A 272 -9.45 -14.39 -5.96
CA LEU A 272 -9.40 -13.09 -6.62
C LEU A 272 -10.77 -12.67 -7.15
N THR A 273 -11.59 -13.60 -7.66
CA THR A 273 -12.98 -13.34 -8.05
C THR A 273 -13.81 -12.89 -6.85
N THR A 274 -13.73 -13.60 -5.74
CA THR A 274 -14.41 -13.26 -4.48
C THR A 274 -14.00 -11.87 -3.98
N SER A 275 -12.70 -11.61 -3.96
CA SER A 275 -12.14 -10.35 -3.50
C SER A 275 -12.56 -9.17 -4.39
N MET A 276 -12.54 -9.33 -5.71
CA MET A 276 -12.97 -8.28 -6.63
C MET A 276 -14.48 -8.01 -6.54
N ALA A 277 -15.29 -9.05 -6.38
CA ALA A 277 -16.73 -8.88 -6.18
C ALA A 277 -17.03 -8.08 -4.90
N THR A 278 -16.31 -8.36 -3.82
CA THR A 278 -16.41 -7.62 -2.56
C THR A 278 -15.91 -6.19 -2.69
N TRP A 279 -14.77 -5.97 -3.39
CA TRP A 279 -14.26 -4.64 -3.69
C TRP A 279 -15.32 -3.76 -4.38
N LYS A 280 -15.94 -4.28 -5.44
CA LYS A 280 -17.03 -3.58 -6.16
C LYS A 280 -18.22 -3.24 -5.25
N LYS A 281 -18.59 -4.15 -4.33
CA LYS A 281 -19.64 -3.88 -3.33
C LYS A 281 -19.24 -2.76 -2.36
N TYR A 282 -17.98 -2.73 -1.93
CA TYR A 282 -17.46 -1.68 -1.05
C TYR A 282 -17.46 -0.33 -1.76
N MET A 283 -16.97 -0.26 -2.99
CA MET A 283 -16.99 1.00 -3.77
C MET A 283 -18.40 1.53 -3.96
N LYS A 284 -19.38 0.65 -4.24
CA LYS A 284 -20.80 1.05 -4.34
C LYS A 284 -21.38 1.60 -3.02
N LYS A 285 -20.87 1.14 -1.86
CA LYS A 285 -21.35 1.62 -0.54
C LYS A 285 -20.70 2.93 -0.11
N LEU A 286 -19.55 3.28 -0.71
CA LEU A 286 -18.80 4.47 -0.39
C LEU A 286 -19.12 5.66 -1.31
N ASN A 287 -19.74 5.41 -2.44
CA ASN A 287 -20.20 6.40 -3.43
C ASN A 287 -21.73 6.36 -3.60
#